data_7627806234c98dce7856bc1df8f9adce
#
_entry.id   7627806234c98dce7856bc1df8f9adce
#
_cell.length_a   1.000
_cell.length_b   1.000
_cell.length_c   1.000
_cell.angle_alpha   90.00
_cell.angle_beta   90.00
_cell.angle_gamma   90.00
#
_symmetry.space_group_name_H-M   'P 1'
#
loop_
_entity.id
_entity.type
_entity.pdbx_description
1 polymer ?
#
loop_
_entity_poly.entity_id
_entity_poly.type
_entity_poly.pdbx_seq_one_letter_code
_entity_poly.pdbx_strand_id
1 'polypeptide(L)'
;MTVTETRPETTGTGGVEHVDVLVVGAGVAGIGAGHHLRENFPDRSFAILDTHPDRGGTWWTHRYPGARSDSDLFTYGYRHKPWRGPSIASSEEILNYLDEVIEEDDLKGSIRYQHRVVSTSWSSDDARWTVEIRREDTDETVRMTCGFLWMCQGYYKHDEPYTPEFPGRERFTGPVLHPQSWPADLDWTGKKVVVIGSGATAATVVPAMAETAEHVTMLQRTPTFMIAAPKTHELAIQLRALDIPEEWTYEILRRTYIEQFNELTRLSAEEPDAARQYLLDEMRPHLPEDFDIEKHFNPAYRPWQQRIALLPDGDMFASIKEGKASVVTDTIETFTETGIRLASGEELEADIIVTATGFNLSCFGDVDFTVDGEPVDFSQRVTWRGIMIDGVPNMAFVFGYFRHSWTLRADLISDLVSRLLTHMDEKGARSVTPTAGPDVELRPWSDPENFNPGYVMRSQDRMFKQGDRAPWTHMHEFAEERHTLPAADLDDGSLKYS
;
A
#
# COMPACT_ATOMS: atom_id res chain seq x y z
N MET A 1 -23.91 -20.48 41.24
CA MET A 1 -25.04 -20.05 40.41
C MET A 1 -24.40 -19.36 39.21
N THR A 2 -24.29 -20.08 38.13
CA THR A 2 -23.66 -19.64 36.86
C THR A 2 -24.77 -18.95 36.05
N VAL A 3 -24.65 -17.66 35.87
CA VAL A 3 -25.55 -16.90 34.98
C VAL A 3 -24.95 -17.01 33.59
N THR A 4 -25.54 -17.82 32.76
CA THR A 4 -25.31 -17.88 31.33
C THR A 4 -26.09 -16.72 30.70
N GLU A 5 -25.41 -15.65 30.30
CA GLU A 5 -25.99 -14.64 29.42
C GLU A 5 -26.08 -15.24 28.00
N THR A 6 -27.27 -15.57 27.61
CA THR A 6 -27.64 -15.91 26.24
C THR A 6 -27.72 -14.63 25.42
N ARG A 7 -26.78 -14.44 24.48
CA ARG A 7 -26.93 -13.51 23.37
C ARG A 7 -28.21 -13.84 22.59
N PRO A 8 -29.02 -12.87 22.18
CA PRO A 8 -30.19 -13.15 21.35
C PRO A 8 -29.72 -13.63 19.95
N GLU A 9 -30.08 -14.85 19.60
CA GLU A 9 -30.11 -15.34 18.24
C GLU A 9 -31.10 -14.48 17.43
N THR A 10 -30.62 -13.66 16.51
CA THR A 10 -31.48 -13.01 15.52
C THR A 10 -31.93 -14.05 14.50
N THR A 11 -33.04 -14.71 14.78
CA THR A 11 -33.77 -15.52 13.80
C THR A 11 -34.39 -14.62 12.75
N GLY A 12 -34.06 -14.88 11.48
CA GLY A 12 -34.40 -14.11 10.31
C GLY A 12 -35.88 -13.79 10.12
N THR A 13 -36.10 -12.53 9.87
CA THR A 13 -37.10 -11.99 8.95
C THR A 13 -36.35 -11.09 8.00
N GLY A 14 -36.45 -11.34 6.66
CA GLY A 14 -35.63 -10.82 5.59
C GLY A 14 -35.44 -9.29 5.48
N GLY A 15 -34.84 -8.65 6.47
CA GLY A 15 -34.42 -7.27 6.45
C GLY A 15 -32.95 -7.15 6.05
N VAL A 16 -32.62 -6.16 5.21
CA VAL A 16 -31.23 -5.83 4.86
C VAL A 16 -30.50 -5.38 6.13
N GLU A 17 -29.36 -5.99 6.45
CA GLU A 17 -28.55 -5.62 7.61
C GLU A 17 -28.06 -4.18 7.49
N HIS A 18 -28.08 -3.45 8.60
CA HIS A 18 -27.60 -2.07 8.70
C HIS A 18 -26.49 -1.96 9.73
N VAL A 19 -25.45 -1.19 9.39
CA VAL A 19 -24.40 -0.75 10.32
C VAL A 19 -24.20 0.75 10.21
N ASP A 20 -23.77 1.42 11.28
CA ASP A 20 -23.49 2.86 11.23
C ASP A 20 -22.31 3.17 10.32
N VAL A 21 -21.24 2.36 10.39
CA VAL A 21 -20.04 2.51 9.55
C VAL A 21 -19.68 1.18 8.88
N LEU A 22 -19.50 1.19 7.58
CA LEU A 22 -18.98 0.05 6.82
C LEU A 22 -17.57 0.34 6.33
N VAL A 23 -16.60 -0.46 6.75
CA VAL A 23 -15.21 -0.39 6.34
C VAL A 23 -14.96 -1.42 5.24
N VAL A 24 -14.34 -1.03 4.13
CA VAL A 24 -14.02 -1.92 3.00
C VAL A 24 -12.52 -2.16 2.94
N GLY A 25 -12.09 -3.40 3.20
CA GLY A 25 -10.72 -3.86 3.26
C GLY A 25 -10.25 -4.15 4.70
N ALA A 26 -9.73 -5.37 4.95
CA ALA A 26 -9.13 -5.79 6.22
C ALA A 26 -7.58 -5.86 6.11
N GLY A 27 -6.98 -4.94 5.37
CA GLY A 27 -5.55 -4.64 5.38
C GLY A 27 -5.20 -3.71 6.54
N VAL A 28 -3.95 -3.22 6.57
CA VAL A 28 -3.46 -2.30 7.62
C VAL A 28 -4.35 -1.07 7.79
N ALA A 29 -4.93 -0.51 6.72
CA ALA A 29 -5.80 0.66 6.80
C ALA A 29 -7.15 0.34 7.47
N GLY A 30 -7.80 -0.77 7.10
CA GLY A 30 -9.12 -1.12 7.64
C GLY A 30 -9.08 -1.66 9.06
N ILE A 31 -8.02 -2.38 9.44
CA ILE A 31 -7.80 -2.80 10.83
C ILE A 31 -7.56 -1.56 11.70
N GLY A 32 -6.72 -0.60 11.24
CA GLY A 32 -6.53 0.67 11.94
C GLY A 32 -7.82 1.49 12.06
N ALA A 33 -8.66 1.54 11.01
CA ALA A 33 -9.98 2.17 11.08
C ALA A 33 -10.89 1.48 12.12
N GLY A 34 -10.83 0.14 12.19
CA GLY A 34 -11.54 -0.64 13.20
C GLY A 34 -11.12 -0.29 14.63
N HIS A 35 -9.82 -0.13 14.89
CA HIS A 35 -9.29 0.38 16.16
C HIS A 35 -9.93 1.73 16.54
N HIS A 36 -9.84 2.72 15.64
CA HIS A 36 -10.39 4.06 15.89
C HIS A 36 -11.90 4.06 16.11
N LEU A 37 -12.65 3.21 15.40
CA LEU A 37 -14.09 3.04 15.64
C LEU A 37 -14.38 2.43 17.01
N ARG A 38 -13.62 1.41 17.40
CA ARG A 38 -13.79 0.76 18.72
C ARG A 38 -13.44 1.71 19.87
N GLU A 39 -12.36 2.49 19.72
CA GLU A 39 -11.90 3.41 20.76
C GLU A 39 -12.81 4.64 20.89
N ASN A 40 -13.18 5.29 19.77
CA ASN A 40 -13.86 6.58 19.79
C ASN A 40 -15.39 6.46 19.74
N PHE A 41 -15.94 5.33 19.26
CA PHE A 41 -17.38 5.12 19.05
C PHE A 41 -17.83 3.73 19.50
N PRO A 42 -17.69 3.38 20.79
CA PRO A 42 -17.97 2.02 21.28
C PRO A 42 -19.43 1.59 21.09
N ASP A 43 -20.36 2.55 20.99
CA ASP A 43 -21.79 2.31 20.81
C ASP A 43 -22.23 2.25 19.34
N ARG A 44 -21.35 2.58 18.38
CA ARG A 44 -21.65 2.49 16.95
C ARG A 44 -21.44 1.08 16.42
N SER A 45 -22.40 0.63 15.63
CA SER A 45 -22.27 -0.61 14.89
C SER A 45 -21.35 -0.42 13.68
N PHE A 46 -20.41 -1.36 13.47
CA PHE A 46 -19.58 -1.37 12.27
C PHE A 46 -19.24 -2.77 11.81
N ALA A 47 -18.92 -2.90 10.52
CA ALA A 47 -18.39 -4.11 9.94
C ALA A 47 -17.18 -3.75 9.04
N ILE A 48 -16.22 -4.67 8.94
CA ILE A 48 -15.07 -4.59 8.05
C ILE A 48 -15.21 -5.73 7.05
N LEU A 49 -15.30 -5.42 5.76
CA LEU A 49 -15.44 -6.42 4.70
C LEU A 49 -14.11 -6.60 3.97
N ASP A 50 -13.72 -7.84 3.70
CA ASP A 50 -12.57 -8.13 2.84
C ASP A 50 -12.89 -9.24 1.83
N THR A 51 -12.36 -9.09 0.63
CA THR A 51 -12.49 -10.06 -0.45
C THR A 51 -11.71 -11.34 -0.15
N HIS A 52 -10.58 -11.25 0.52
CA HIS A 52 -9.72 -12.36 0.85
C HIS A 52 -10.31 -13.25 1.95
N PRO A 53 -9.88 -14.51 2.04
CA PRO A 53 -10.33 -15.42 3.10
C PRO A 53 -9.69 -15.11 4.46
N ASP A 54 -8.78 -14.12 4.53
CA ASP A 54 -8.05 -13.76 5.73
C ASP A 54 -7.62 -12.28 5.69
N ARG A 55 -7.11 -11.75 6.81
CA ARG A 55 -6.63 -10.36 6.98
C ARG A 55 -5.32 -10.11 6.22
N GLY A 56 -5.00 -8.82 6.04
CA GLY A 56 -3.67 -8.38 5.64
C GLY A 56 -3.59 -7.70 4.28
N GLY A 57 -4.61 -7.84 3.40
CA GLY A 57 -4.61 -7.18 2.10
C GLY A 57 -3.35 -7.49 1.28
N THR A 58 -2.50 -6.49 1.05
CA THR A 58 -1.22 -6.66 0.34
C THR A 58 -0.34 -7.77 0.95
N TRP A 59 -0.28 -7.89 2.26
CA TRP A 59 0.54 -8.90 2.95
C TRP A 59 -0.05 -10.30 2.86
N TRP A 60 -1.35 -10.42 2.70
CA TRP A 60 -2.00 -11.67 2.34
C TRP A 60 -1.69 -12.08 0.90
N THR A 61 -1.71 -11.14 -0.04
CA THR A 61 -1.52 -11.40 -1.48
C THR A 61 -0.06 -11.73 -1.82
N HIS A 62 0.91 -11.09 -1.16
CA HIS A 62 2.32 -11.25 -1.45
C HIS A 62 2.89 -12.51 -0.78
N ARG A 63 2.93 -13.62 -1.56
CA ARG A 63 3.41 -14.94 -1.12
C ARG A 63 4.73 -15.36 -1.77
N TYR A 64 5.35 -14.48 -2.56
CA TYR A 64 6.62 -14.75 -3.20
C TYR A 64 7.76 -14.82 -2.17
N PRO A 65 8.89 -15.51 -2.50
CA PRO A 65 10.00 -15.68 -1.57
C PRO A 65 10.58 -14.35 -1.10
N GLY A 66 10.84 -14.24 0.20
CA GLY A 66 11.39 -13.06 0.82
C GLY A 66 10.42 -11.88 0.95
N ALA A 67 9.11 -12.05 0.68
CA ALA A 67 8.12 -10.98 0.80
C ALA A 67 8.23 -10.25 2.15
N ARG A 68 8.49 -8.95 2.10
CA ARG A 68 8.80 -8.10 3.26
C ARG A 68 8.42 -6.66 2.99
N SER A 69 8.36 -5.85 4.05
CA SER A 69 8.21 -4.41 3.93
C SER A 69 9.47 -3.77 3.30
N ASP A 70 9.25 -2.75 2.47
CA ASP A 70 10.27 -1.81 1.98
C ASP A 70 10.30 -0.51 2.80
N SER A 71 9.54 -0.48 3.89
CA SER A 71 9.49 0.59 4.88
C SER A 71 9.81 0.00 6.26
N ASP A 72 10.42 0.80 7.13
CA ASP A 72 10.66 0.39 8.50
C ASP A 72 9.36 0.22 9.29
N LEU A 73 9.32 -0.77 10.18
CA LEU A 73 8.12 -1.09 10.97
C LEU A 73 7.87 -0.12 12.13
N PHE A 74 8.83 0.72 12.48
CA PHE A 74 8.63 1.77 13.48
C PHE A 74 7.76 2.90 12.93
N THR A 75 7.81 3.16 11.62
CA THR A 75 6.90 4.09 10.95
C THR A 75 5.71 3.41 10.27
N TYR A 76 5.85 2.14 9.87
CA TYR A 76 4.77 1.36 9.28
C TYR A 76 3.82 0.73 10.31
N GLY A 77 4.26 0.50 11.55
CA GLY A 77 3.39 0.10 12.66
C GLY A 77 2.42 1.22 13.04
N TYR A 78 1.30 0.86 13.68
CA TYR A 78 0.33 1.83 14.17
C TYR A 78 0.91 2.67 15.31
N ARG A 79 0.45 3.90 15.44
CA ARG A 79 0.86 4.79 16.54
C ARG A 79 0.48 4.22 17.93
N HIS A 80 -0.66 3.53 18.01
CA HIS A 80 -1.19 2.97 19.26
C HIS A 80 -0.58 1.61 19.62
N LYS A 81 0.03 0.90 18.67
CA LYS A 81 0.58 -0.45 18.89
C LYS A 81 2.09 -0.48 18.60
N PRO A 82 2.96 -0.45 19.63
CA PRO A 82 4.41 -0.48 19.44
C PRO A 82 4.91 -1.74 18.73
N TRP A 83 5.72 -1.56 17.68
CA TRP A 83 6.44 -2.64 17.05
C TRP A 83 7.68 -3.03 17.86
N ARG A 84 7.90 -4.31 18.06
CA ARG A 84 9.01 -4.85 18.89
C ARG A 84 10.02 -5.66 18.10
N GLY A 85 9.77 -5.90 16.83
CA GLY A 85 10.60 -6.70 15.94
C GLY A 85 11.74 -5.90 15.28
N PRO A 86 12.33 -6.46 14.23
CA PRO A 86 13.36 -5.81 13.41
C PRO A 86 12.77 -4.62 12.65
N SER A 87 13.64 -3.74 12.13
CA SER A 87 13.18 -2.57 11.36
C SER A 87 12.44 -2.98 10.08
N ILE A 88 12.93 -4.01 9.40
CA ILE A 88 12.27 -4.58 8.22
C ILE A 88 11.66 -5.93 8.60
N ALA A 89 10.36 -6.06 8.41
CA ALA A 89 9.62 -7.28 8.73
C ALA A 89 9.19 -8.04 7.47
N SER A 90 9.15 -9.35 7.58
CA SER A 90 8.53 -10.24 6.60
C SER A 90 7.01 -10.05 6.57
N SER A 91 6.37 -10.52 5.49
CA SER A 91 4.90 -10.54 5.40
C SER A 91 4.26 -11.32 6.56
N GLU A 92 4.87 -12.42 7.01
CA GLU A 92 4.39 -13.22 8.13
C GLU A 92 4.43 -12.44 9.46
N GLU A 93 5.55 -11.76 9.75
CA GLU A 93 5.67 -10.92 10.95
C GLU A 93 4.64 -9.79 10.96
N ILE A 94 4.36 -9.19 9.78
CA ILE A 94 3.32 -8.15 9.66
C ILE A 94 1.92 -8.74 9.86
N LEU A 95 1.63 -9.91 9.30
CA LEU A 95 0.35 -10.58 9.50
C LEU A 95 0.13 -10.94 10.99
N ASN A 96 1.17 -11.42 11.68
CA ASN A 96 1.11 -11.71 13.11
C ASN A 96 0.86 -10.43 13.94
N TYR A 97 1.51 -9.32 13.58
CA TYR A 97 1.26 -8.02 14.20
C TYR A 97 -0.19 -7.55 14.02
N LEU A 98 -0.77 -7.77 12.85
CA LEU A 98 -2.19 -7.46 12.60
C LEU A 98 -3.13 -8.36 13.39
N ASP A 99 -2.79 -9.65 13.58
CA ASP A 99 -3.55 -10.56 14.45
C ASP A 99 -3.59 -10.07 15.90
N GLU A 100 -2.44 -9.61 16.41
CA GLU A 100 -2.39 -9.05 17.76
C GLU A 100 -3.32 -7.83 17.91
N VAL A 101 -3.34 -6.92 16.90
CA VAL A 101 -4.25 -5.75 16.91
C VAL A 101 -5.71 -6.18 16.85
N ILE A 102 -6.05 -7.15 15.98
CA ILE A 102 -7.42 -7.68 15.86
C ILE A 102 -7.91 -8.29 17.19
N GLU A 103 -7.01 -8.97 17.90
CA GLU A 103 -7.32 -9.59 19.20
C GLU A 103 -7.44 -8.54 20.32
N GLU A 104 -6.47 -7.63 20.42
CA GLU A 104 -6.44 -6.59 21.48
C GLU A 104 -7.62 -5.62 21.39
N ASP A 105 -8.06 -5.27 20.18
CA ASP A 105 -9.16 -4.36 19.93
C ASP A 105 -10.54 -5.06 19.78
N ASP A 106 -10.61 -6.38 20.01
CA ASP A 106 -11.83 -7.19 19.84
C ASP A 106 -12.52 -6.97 18.48
N LEU A 107 -11.73 -6.97 17.40
CA LEU A 107 -12.24 -6.71 16.04
C LEU A 107 -12.73 -7.98 15.33
N LYS A 108 -12.40 -9.17 15.83
CA LYS A 108 -12.68 -10.45 15.17
C LYS A 108 -14.15 -10.62 14.79
N GLY A 109 -15.06 -10.18 15.65
CA GLY A 109 -16.50 -10.25 15.40
C GLY A 109 -17.03 -9.24 14.38
N SER A 110 -16.25 -8.20 14.06
CA SER A 110 -16.61 -7.15 13.12
C SER A 110 -16.05 -7.40 11.72
N ILE A 111 -15.02 -8.26 11.56
CA ILE A 111 -14.40 -8.56 10.27
C ILE A 111 -15.15 -9.70 9.57
N ARG A 112 -15.46 -9.50 8.29
CA ARG A 112 -16.10 -10.49 7.42
C ARG A 112 -15.23 -10.70 6.20
N TYR A 113 -14.58 -11.83 6.17
CA TYR A 113 -13.76 -12.28 5.05
C TYR A 113 -14.62 -12.84 3.91
N GLN A 114 -14.04 -12.94 2.72
CA GLN A 114 -14.70 -13.46 1.51
C GLN A 114 -15.98 -12.68 1.13
N HIS A 115 -16.01 -11.38 1.44
CA HIS A 115 -17.09 -10.45 1.14
C HIS A 115 -16.58 -9.35 0.20
N ARG A 116 -16.71 -9.57 -1.10
CA ARG A 116 -16.32 -8.60 -2.14
C ARG A 116 -17.43 -7.57 -2.33
N VAL A 117 -17.17 -6.32 -2.04
CA VAL A 117 -18.04 -5.20 -2.41
C VAL A 117 -17.99 -5.04 -3.93
N VAL A 118 -19.14 -5.08 -4.60
CA VAL A 118 -19.25 -4.97 -6.06
C VAL A 118 -19.91 -3.68 -6.50
N SER A 119 -20.90 -3.18 -5.76
CA SER A 119 -21.52 -1.89 -6.04
C SER A 119 -22.00 -1.19 -4.78
N THR A 120 -22.09 0.13 -4.84
CA THR A 120 -22.62 0.97 -3.76
C THR A 120 -23.54 2.04 -4.32
N SER A 121 -24.64 2.30 -3.62
CA SER A 121 -25.63 3.29 -4.03
C SER A 121 -26.04 4.18 -2.84
N TRP A 122 -25.82 5.49 -2.96
CA TRP A 122 -26.30 6.47 -1.99
C TRP A 122 -27.71 6.93 -2.28
N SER A 123 -28.54 7.04 -1.25
CA SER A 123 -29.85 7.70 -1.27
C SER A 123 -29.80 8.91 -0.36
N SER A 124 -29.95 10.12 -0.92
CA SER A 124 -29.99 11.36 -0.14
C SER A 124 -31.27 11.45 0.71
N ASP A 125 -32.39 10.90 0.25
CA ASP A 125 -33.65 10.85 1.01
C ASP A 125 -33.51 10.01 2.29
N ASP A 126 -32.84 8.87 2.19
CA ASP A 126 -32.61 7.97 3.32
C ASP A 126 -31.34 8.32 4.12
N ALA A 127 -30.45 9.12 3.57
CA ALA A 127 -29.10 9.44 4.04
C ALA A 127 -28.32 8.16 4.39
N ARG A 128 -28.24 7.23 3.43
CA ARG A 128 -27.54 5.95 3.60
C ARG A 128 -27.00 5.37 2.30
N TRP A 129 -25.97 4.59 2.43
CA TRP A 129 -25.43 3.72 1.38
C TRP A 129 -26.15 2.36 1.41
N THR A 130 -26.48 1.83 0.24
CA THR A 130 -26.78 0.41 0.02
C THR A 130 -25.59 -0.21 -0.69
N VAL A 131 -25.04 -1.28 -0.12
CA VAL A 131 -23.83 -1.96 -0.57
C VAL A 131 -24.21 -3.36 -1.02
N GLU A 132 -23.87 -3.70 -2.26
CA GLU A 132 -24.03 -5.04 -2.81
C GLU A 132 -22.69 -5.78 -2.69
N ILE A 133 -22.75 -6.98 -2.15
CA ILE A 133 -21.61 -7.78 -1.75
C ILE A 133 -21.74 -9.17 -2.37
N ARG A 134 -20.72 -9.61 -3.13
CA ARG A 134 -20.60 -10.98 -3.56
C ARG A 134 -19.78 -11.76 -2.53
N ARG A 135 -20.32 -12.85 -2.05
CA ARG A 135 -19.60 -13.79 -1.20
C ARG A 135 -18.72 -14.69 -2.08
N GLU A 136 -17.40 -14.64 -1.86
CA GLU A 136 -16.43 -15.42 -2.64
C GLU A 136 -16.46 -16.92 -2.30
N ASP A 137 -16.98 -17.30 -1.13
CA ASP A 137 -17.11 -18.69 -0.68
C ASP A 137 -18.36 -19.42 -1.21
N THR A 138 -19.46 -18.68 -1.44
CA THR A 138 -20.76 -19.26 -1.84
C THR A 138 -21.28 -18.74 -3.19
N ASP A 139 -20.62 -17.72 -3.76
CA ASP A 139 -21.07 -16.97 -4.95
C ASP A 139 -22.44 -16.31 -4.77
N GLU A 140 -22.92 -16.17 -3.53
CA GLU A 140 -24.17 -15.49 -3.21
C GLU A 140 -23.97 -13.96 -3.20
N THR A 141 -24.99 -13.25 -3.69
CA THR A 141 -25.07 -11.80 -3.54
C THR A 141 -25.89 -11.45 -2.31
N VAL A 142 -25.31 -10.70 -1.39
CA VAL A 142 -25.98 -10.18 -0.21
C VAL A 142 -25.94 -8.66 -0.22
N ARG A 143 -26.83 -8.01 0.54
CA ARG A 143 -26.90 -6.56 0.66
C ARG A 143 -26.78 -6.12 2.12
N MET A 144 -26.06 -5.02 2.30
CA MET A 144 -25.99 -4.29 3.57
C MET A 144 -26.30 -2.82 3.33
N THR A 145 -26.66 -2.11 4.40
CA THR A 145 -26.75 -0.65 4.37
C THR A 145 -25.86 -0.04 5.44
N CYS A 146 -25.35 1.17 5.21
CA CYS A 146 -24.59 1.90 6.22
C CYS A 146 -24.83 3.41 6.14
N GLY A 147 -24.62 4.09 7.28
CA GLY A 147 -24.65 5.54 7.35
C GLY A 147 -23.39 6.18 6.77
N PHE A 148 -22.23 5.56 6.96
CA PHE A 148 -20.93 6.04 6.49
C PHE A 148 -20.13 4.90 5.86
N LEU A 149 -19.50 5.16 4.70
CA LEU A 149 -18.68 4.20 3.96
C LEU A 149 -17.21 4.60 4.07
N TRP A 150 -16.37 3.71 4.60
CA TRP A 150 -14.94 3.97 4.79
C TRP A 150 -14.11 3.02 3.92
N MET A 151 -13.58 3.54 2.82
CA MET A 151 -12.86 2.77 1.81
C MET A 151 -11.39 2.59 2.22
N CYS A 152 -11.04 1.38 2.68
CA CYS A 152 -9.71 0.97 3.14
C CYS A 152 -9.09 -0.15 2.29
N GLN A 153 -9.61 -0.38 1.09
CA GLN A 153 -9.24 -1.48 0.19
C GLN A 153 -7.85 -1.36 -0.45
N GLY A 154 -7.11 -0.26 -0.17
CA GLY A 154 -5.85 0.03 -0.84
C GLY A 154 -6.05 0.50 -2.28
N TYR A 155 -4.99 0.44 -3.09
CA TYR A 155 -5.02 0.92 -4.48
C TYR A 155 -4.40 -0.06 -5.48
N TYR A 156 -3.86 -1.19 -5.02
CA TYR A 156 -3.38 -2.25 -5.91
C TYR A 156 -4.52 -3.14 -6.40
N LYS A 157 -4.51 -3.44 -7.68
CA LYS A 157 -5.40 -4.44 -8.28
C LYS A 157 -4.78 -5.82 -8.10
N HIS A 158 -5.17 -6.50 -7.04
CA HIS A 158 -4.52 -7.77 -6.64
C HIS A 158 -4.83 -8.94 -7.56
N ASP A 159 -5.94 -8.92 -8.28
CA ASP A 159 -6.40 -9.96 -9.21
C ASP A 159 -5.92 -9.74 -10.65
N GLU A 160 -5.29 -8.60 -10.97
CA GLU A 160 -4.80 -8.28 -12.30
C GLU A 160 -3.37 -7.72 -12.25
N PRO A 161 -2.34 -8.58 -12.21
CA PRO A 161 -0.95 -8.16 -12.24
C PRO A 161 -0.60 -7.45 -13.54
N TYR A 162 0.32 -6.46 -13.47
CA TYR A 162 0.81 -5.81 -14.68
C TYR A 162 1.93 -6.62 -15.32
N THR A 163 1.66 -7.20 -16.47
CA THR A 163 2.67 -7.86 -17.30
C THR A 163 2.63 -7.23 -18.70
N PRO A 164 3.71 -6.58 -19.15
CA PRO A 164 3.82 -6.11 -20.53
C PRO A 164 3.76 -7.28 -21.53
N GLU A 165 3.35 -6.99 -22.75
CA GLU A 165 3.52 -7.94 -23.84
C GLU A 165 5.02 -8.05 -24.18
N PHE A 166 5.53 -9.27 -24.09
CA PHE A 166 6.91 -9.58 -24.46
C PHE A 166 6.92 -10.33 -25.79
N PRO A 167 7.62 -9.87 -26.83
CA PRO A 167 7.74 -10.59 -28.09
C PRO A 167 8.27 -12.01 -27.88
N GLY A 168 7.63 -12.99 -28.49
CA GLY A 168 8.05 -14.39 -28.41
C GLY A 168 7.81 -15.10 -27.08
N ARG A 169 6.98 -14.51 -26.18
CA ARG A 169 6.67 -15.07 -24.86
C ARG A 169 6.21 -16.53 -24.93
N GLU A 170 5.47 -16.86 -25.97
CA GLU A 170 4.93 -18.20 -26.24
C GLU A 170 5.98 -19.26 -26.63
N ARG A 171 7.20 -18.83 -26.96
CA ARG A 171 8.30 -19.76 -27.32
C ARG A 171 8.99 -20.31 -26.07
N PHE A 172 9.01 -19.53 -25.00
CA PHE A 172 9.71 -19.96 -23.78
C PHE A 172 8.97 -21.16 -23.15
N THR A 173 9.74 -22.24 -22.94
CA THR A 173 9.17 -23.53 -22.51
C THR A 173 9.06 -23.68 -20.99
N GLY A 174 9.78 -22.85 -20.25
CA GLY A 174 9.75 -22.82 -18.78
C GLY A 174 8.57 -22.00 -18.20
N PRO A 175 8.38 -22.02 -16.89
CA PRO A 175 7.37 -21.19 -16.23
C PRO A 175 7.73 -19.70 -16.31
N VAL A 176 6.72 -18.87 -16.61
CA VAL A 176 6.80 -17.42 -16.49
C VAL A 176 5.76 -16.97 -15.49
N LEU A 177 6.20 -16.37 -14.40
CA LEU A 177 5.41 -16.12 -13.19
C LEU A 177 5.35 -14.62 -12.88
N HIS A 178 4.25 -14.19 -12.29
CA HIS A 178 4.18 -12.86 -11.68
C HIS A 178 4.12 -12.99 -10.14
N PRO A 179 4.85 -12.16 -9.37
CA PRO A 179 4.90 -12.26 -7.91
C PRO A 179 3.55 -12.17 -7.19
N GLN A 180 2.55 -11.48 -7.75
CA GLN A 180 1.19 -11.45 -7.21
C GLN A 180 0.45 -12.80 -7.29
N SER A 181 0.90 -13.72 -8.16
CA SER A 181 0.26 -15.02 -8.38
C SER A 181 1.29 -16.13 -8.20
N TRP A 182 2.01 -16.11 -7.09
CA TRP A 182 3.12 -17.04 -6.82
C TRP A 182 2.60 -18.45 -6.52
N PRO A 183 3.02 -19.49 -7.30
CA PRO A 183 2.67 -20.87 -7.01
C PRO A 183 3.31 -21.36 -5.72
N ALA A 184 2.53 -21.99 -4.85
CA ALA A 184 3.00 -22.46 -3.54
C ALA A 184 4.03 -23.61 -3.62
N ASP A 185 4.01 -24.36 -4.73
CA ASP A 185 4.81 -25.57 -4.96
C ASP A 185 5.96 -25.38 -5.96
N LEU A 186 6.28 -24.13 -6.31
CA LEU A 186 7.39 -23.83 -7.22
C LEU A 186 8.74 -24.16 -6.58
N ASP A 187 9.49 -25.05 -7.21
CA ASP A 187 10.88 -25.37 -6.84
C ASP A 187 11.87 -24.72 -7.84
N TRP A 188 12.72 -23.83 -7.33
CA TRP A 188 13.77 -23.16 -8.10
C TRP A 188 15.20 -23.61 -7.68
N THR A 189 15.31 -24.66 -6.87
CA THR A 189 16.62 -25.19 -6.42
C THR A 189 17.46 -25.63 -7.61
N GLY A 190 18.69 -25.08 -7.71
CA GLY A 190 19.62 -25.38 -8.80
C GLY A 190 19.15 -24.89 -10.18
N LYS A 191 18.22 -23.94 -10.26
CA LYS A 191 17.69 -23.37 -11.51
C LYS A 191 18.33 -22.03 -11.85
N LYS A 192 18.42 -21.73 -13.12
CA LYS A 192 18.73 -20.39 -13.62
C LYS A 192 17.44 -19.56 -13.68
N VAL A 193 17.41 -18.46 -12.95
CA VAL A 193 16.24 -17.60 -12.85
C VAL A 193 16.52 -16.23 -13.41
N VAL A 194 15.63 -15.72 -14.27
CA VAL A 194 15.67 -14.33 -14.71
C VAL A 194 14.49 -13.58 -14.09
N VAL A 195 14.78 -12.53 -13.31
CA VAL A 195 13.79 -11.64 -12.71
C VAL A 195 13.74 -10.34 -13.51
N ILE A 196 12.63 -10.09 -14.20
CA ILE A 196 12.43 -8.90 -15.03
C ILE A 196 11.85 -7.78 -14.16
N GLY A 197 12.64 -6.74 -13.94
CA GLY A 197 12.28 -5.57 -13.13
C GLY A 197 13.37 -5.22 -12.12
N SER A 198 13.28 -4.02 -11.55
CA SER A 198 14.26 -3.49 -10.57
C SER A 198 13.59 -2.80 -9.37
N GLY A 199 12.27 -2.90 -9.22
CA GLY A 199 11.54 -2.32 -8.09
C GLY A 199 11.68 -3.14 -6.80
N ALA A 200 10.97 -2.74 -5.74
CA ALA A 200 10.99 -3.38 -4.43
C ALA A 200 10.77 -4.90 -4.49
N THR A 201 9.87 -5.37 -5.36
CA THR A 201 9.62 -6.80 -5.55
C THR A 201 10.86 -7.54 -6.08
N ALA A 202 11.53 -7.01 -7.12
CA ALA A 202 12.74 -7.62 -7.65
C ALA A 202 13.87 -7.60 -6.62
N ALA A 203 14.06 -6.47 -5.92
CA ALA A 203 15.03 -6.31 -4.83
C ALA A 203 14.81 -7.31 -3.66
N THR A 204 13.60 -7.86 -3.54
CA THR A 204 13.22 -8.86 -2.53
C THR A 204 13.36 -10.29 -3.05
N VAL A 205 12.85 -10.56 -4.26
CA VAL A 205 12.82 -11.91 -4.85
C VAL A 205 14.23 -12.38 -5.22
N VAL A 206 15.07 -11.50 -5.76
CA VAL A 206 16.43 -11.85 -6.21
C VAL A 206 17.27 -12.46 -5.10
N PRO A 207 17.50 -11.81 -3.94
CA PRO A 207 18.30 -12.41 -2.88
C PRO A 207 17.66 -13.67 -2.30
N ALA A 208 16.33 -13.71 -2.14
CA ALA A 208 15.65 -14.87 -1.59
C ALA A 208 15.75 -16.11 -2.50
N MET A 209 15.64 -15.94 -3.81
CA MET A 209 15.82 -17.06 -4.76
C MET A 209 17.29 -17.46 -4.90
N ALA A 210 18.22 -16.51 -4.78
CA ALA A 210 19.67 -16.77 -4.89
C ALA A 210 20.22 -17.66 -3.77
N GLU A 211 19.47 -17.88 -2.70
CA GLU A 211 19.88 -18.81 -1.63
C GLU A 211 20.03 -20.25 -2.13
N THR A 212 19.12 -20.70 -3.04
CA THR A 212 19.06 -22.09 -3.50
C THR A 212 19.08 -22.25 -5.04
N ALA A 213 18.86 -21.19 -5.80
CA ALA A 213 19.00 -21.21 -7.26
C ALA A 213 20.47 -21.49 -7.68
N GLU A 214 20.69 -21.97 -8.90
CA GLU A 214 22.01 -22.00 -9.52
C GLU A 214 22.54 -20.58 -9.70
N HIS A 215 21.70 -19.71 -10.27
CA HIS A 215 22.00 -18.29 -10.47
C HIS A 215 20.73 -17.49 -10.69
N VAL A 216 20.69 -16.24 -10.20
CA VAL A 216 19.56 -15.31 -10.40
C VAL A 216 20.06 -14.07 -11.15
N THR A 217 19.50 -13.78 -12.32
CA THR A 217 19.78 -12.56 -13.07
C THR A 217 18.65 -11.56 -12.91
N MET A 218 18.92 -10.40 -12.32
CA MET A 218 18.01 -9.26 -12.37
C MET A 218 18.14 -8.54 -13.71
N LEU A 219 17.12 -8.63 -14.56
CA LEU A 219 17.06 -7.94 -15.84
C LEU A 219 16.22 -6.67 -15.70
N GLN A 220 16.84 -5.53 -15.96
CA GLN A 220 16.17 -4.22 -15.88
C GLN A 220 16.39 -3.39 -17.14
N ARG A 221 15.39 -2.62 -17.52
CA ARG A 221 15.50 -1.62 -18.58
C ARG A 221 16.07 -0.29 -18.06
N THR A 222 15.64 0.10 -16.88
CA THR A 222 16.03 1.33 -16.18
C THR A 222 16.48 0.98 -14.78
N PRO A 223 17.64 1.45 -14.32
CA PRO A 223 18.09 1.27 -12.95
C PRO A 223 17.12 1.82 -11.91
N THR A 224 17.26 1.34 -10.68
CA THR A 224 16.58 1.84 -9.49
C THR A 224 17.63 2.18 -8.44
N PHE A 225 17.45 3.28 -7.71
CA PHE A 225 18.27 3.54 -6.52
C PHE A 225 17.97 2.51 -5.44
N MET A 226 19.01 1.97 -4.85
CA MET A 226 18.94 1.02 -3.75
C MET A 226 19.80 1.50 -2.60
N ILE A 227 19.44 1.13 -1.37
CA ILE A 227 20.23 1.46 -0.19
C ILE A 227 20.25 0.27 0.77
N ALA A 228 21.44 -0.08 1.26
CA ALA A 228 21.57 -1.05 2.33
C ALA A 228 21.23 -0.38 3.66
N ALA A 229 20.39 -1.03 4.46
CA ALA A 229 20.09 -0.58 5.81
C ALA A 229 20.10 -1.77 6.77
N PRO A 230 20.56 -1.59 8.02
CA PRO A 230 20.58 -2.69 8.99
C PRO A 230 19.16 -3.17 9.28
N LYS A 231 18.97 -4.50 9.26
CA LYS A 231 17.70 -5.13 9.62
C LYS A 231 17.26 -4.75 11.04
N THR A 232 18.24 -4.55 11.94
CA THR A 232 17.98 -4.06 13.30
C THR A 232 18.74 -2.77 13.53
N HIS A 233 18.02 -1.72 13.89
CA HIS A 233 18.61 -0.40 14.14
C HIS A 233 19.47 -0.42 15.41
N GLU A 234 20.70 0.11 15.35
CA GLU A 234 21.64 0.11 16.46
C GLU A 234 21.08 0.83 17.70
N LEU A 235 20.37 1.94 17.51
CA LEU A 235 19.71 2.66 18.60
C LEU A 235 18.68 1.79 19.33
N ALA A 236 17.97 0.87 18.63
CA ALA A 236 17.06 -0.08 19.28
C ALA A 236 17.81 -1.00 20.24
N ILE A 237 18.96 -1.50 19.81
CA ILE A 237 19.83 -2.36 20.64
C ILE A 237 20.29 -1.59 21.88
N GLN A 238 20.76 -0.36 21.70
CA GLN A 238 21.25 0.49 22.78
C GLN A 238 20.16 0.82 23.80
N LEU A 239 18.97 1.24 23.35
CA LEU A 239 17.85 1.58 24.23
C LEU A 239 17.38 0.37 25.04
N ARG A 240 17.28 -0.81 24.41
CA ARG A 240 16.92 -2.05 25.09
C ARG A 240 18.00 -2.52 26.09
N ALA A 241 19.28 -2.32 25.77
CA ALA A 241 20.39 -2.60 26.69
C ALA A 241 20.40 -1.69 27.93
N LEU A 242 19.74 -0.54 27.85
CA LEU A 242 19.55 0.40 28.97
C LEU A 242 18.22 0.19 29.72
N ASP A 243 17.50 -0.92 29.42
CA ASP A 243 16.18 -1.24 29.98
C ASP A 243 15.12 -0.12 29.77
N ILE A 244 15.23 0.62 28.65
CA ILE A 244 14.21 1.61 28.28
C ILE A 244 12.93 0.85 27.88
N PRO A 245 11.74 1.24 28.42
CA PRO A 245 10.47 0.62 28.06
C PRO A 245 10.22 0.61 26.56
N GLU A 246 9.60 -0.47 26.03
CA GLU A 246 9.39 -0.65 24.58
C GLU A 246 8.55 0.48 23.95
N GLU A 247 7.60 1.06 24.67
CA GLU A 247 6.78 2.18 24.21
C GLU A 247 7.67 3.41 23.91
N TRP A 248 8.64 3.70 24.78
CA TRP A 248 9.61 4.78 24.56
C TRP A 248 10.62 4.43 23.47
N THR A 249 11.10 3.18 23.45
CA THR A 249 11.99 2.68 22.39
C THR A 249 11.32 2.84 21.03
N TYR A 250 10.05 2.43 20.90
CA TYR A 250 9.26 2.58 19.69
C TYR A 250 9.10 4.04 19.27
N GLU A 251 8.69 4.91 20.18
CA GLU A 251 8.47 6.33 19.88
C GLU A 251 9.77 7.06 19.48
N ILE A 252 10.89 6.76 20.15
CA ILE A 252 12.20 7.33 19.79
C ILE A 252 12.62 6.89 18.40
N LEU A 253 12.51 5.58 18.09
CA LEU A 253 12.87 5.05 16.78
C LEU A 253 11.94 5.58 15.68
N ARG A 254 10.63 5.64 15.94
CA ARG A 254 9.64 6.21 15.01
C ARG A 254 10.02 7.64 14.62
N ARG A 255 10.34 8.50 15.59
CA ARG A 255 10.79 9.87 15.34
C ARG A 255 12.13 9.92 14.59
N THR A 256 13.06 9.05 14.96
CA THR A 256 14.37 8.96 14.29
C THR A 256 14.22 8.62 12.82
N TYR A 257 13.42 7.60 12.47
CA TYR A 257 13.17 7.22 11.09
C TYR A 257 12.43 8.31 10.32
N ILE A 258 11.42 8.95 10.92
CA ILE A 258 10.71 10.08 10.29
C ILE A 258 11.69 11.20 9.95
N GLU A 259 12.58 11.57 10.87
CA GLU A 259 13.52 12.67 10.64
C GLU A 259 14.57 12.32 9.58
N GLN A 260 15.14 11.12 9.63
CA GLN A 260 16.07 10.62 8.60
C GLN A 260 15.44 10.62 7.22
N PHE A 261 14.17 10.20 7.14
CA PHE A 261 13.43 10.16 5.89
C PHE A 261 13.13 11.57 5.37
N ASN A 262 12.70 12.49 6.23
CA ASN A 262 12.46 13.89 5.88
C ASN A 262 13.73 14.54 5.34
N GLU A 263 14.88 14.28 5.97
CA GLU A 263 16.16 14.84 5.53
C GLU A 263 16.57 14.32 4.15
N LEU A 264 16.46 13.01 3.92
CA LEU A 264 16.74 12.42 2.60
C LEU A 264 15.78 12.95 1.52
N THR A 265 14.50 13.14 1.87
CA THR A 265 13.50 13.69 0.94
C THR A 265 13.82 15.15 0.61
N ARG A 266 14.15 15.94 1.62
CA ARG A 266 14.56 17.34 1.47
C ARG A 266 15.82 17.46 0.60
N LEU A 267 16.87 16.69 0.91
CA LEU A 267 18.10 16.65 0.13
C LEU A 267 17.83 16.27 -1.33
N SER A 268 16.96 15.30 -1.55
CA SER A 268 16.59 14.85 -2.91
C SER A 268 15.83 15.91 -3.71
N ALA A 269 15.13 16.82 -3.05
CA ALA A 269 14.41 17.91 -3.69
C ALA A 269 15.31 19.16 -3.92
N GLU A 270 16.10 19.54 -2.92
CA GLU A 270 16.90 20.77 -2.92
C GLU A 270 18.27 20.58 -3.59
N GLU A 271 18.90 19.40 -3.39
CA GLU A 271 20.25 19.09 -3.85
C GLU A 271 20.29 17.68 -4.50
N PRO A 272 19.57 17.44 -5.62
CA PRO A 272 19.37 16.10 -6.18
C PRO A 272 20.68 15.41 -6.59
N ASP A 273 21.70 16.16 -7.02
CA ASP A 273 23.00 15.59 -7.37
C ASP A 273 23.78 15.14 -6.14
N ALA A 274 23.69 15.87 -5.02
CA ALA A 274 24.29 15.47 -3.75
C ALA A 274 23.59 14.23 -3.17
N ALA A 275 22.25 14.18 -3.24
CA ALA A 275 21.47 13.00 -2.84
C ALA A 275 21.82 11.77 -3.70
N ARG A 276 21.98 11.95 -5.01
CA ARG A 276 22.42 10.90 -5.93
C ARG A 276 23.78 10.35 -5.53
N GLN A 277 24.75 11.24 -5.36
CA GLN A 277 26.12 10.84 -5.01
C GLN A 277 26.15 10.13 -3.67
N TYR A 278 25.42 10.62 -2.66
CA TYR A 278 25.26 9.95 -1.37
C TYR A 278 24.78 8.49 -1.55
N LEU A 279 23.70 8.27 -2.31
CA LEU A 279 23.15 6.93 -2.54
C LEU A 279 24.14 6.00 -3.26
N LEU A 280 24.89 6.51 -4.26
CA LEU A 280 25.89 5.72 -4.97
C LEU A 280 27.07 5.37 -4.08
N ASP A 281 27.52 6.29 -3.24
CA ASP A 281 28.64 6.07 -2.32
C ASP A 281 28.27 5.07 -1.21
N GLU A 282 27.02 5.09 -0.72
CA GLU A 282 26.52 4.09 0.24
C GLU A 282 26.47 2.67 -0.34
N MET A 283 26.19 2.52 -1.63
CA MET A 283 26.18 1.20 -2.29
C MET A 283 27.56 0.61 -2.52
N ARG A 284 28.55 1.46 -2.82
CA ARG A 284 29.90 1.05 -3.28
C ARG A 284 30.60 0.03 -2.39
N PRO A 285 30.62 0.14 -1.05
CA PRO A 285 31.29 -0.81 -0.16
C PRO A 285 30.68 -2.23 -0.18
N HIS A 286 29.42 -2.33 -0.59
CA HIS A 286 28.66 -3.59 -0.60
C HIS A 286 28.83 -4.40 -1.88
N LEU A 287 29.40 -3.82 -2.95
CA LEU A 287 29.52 -4.42 -4.27
C LEU A 287 30.98 -4.80 -4.60
N PRO A 288 31.23 -5.67 -5.59
CA PRO A 288 32.57 -5.91 -6.12
C PRO A 288 33.25 -4.61 -6.59
N GLU A 289 34.58 -4.54 -6.48
CA GLU A 289 35.35 -3.33 -6.88
C GLU A 289 35.19 -2.96 -8.35
N ASP A 290 35.00 -3.95 -9.22
CA ASP A 290 34.81 -3.79 -10.67
C ASP A 290 33.37 -3.71 -11.12
N PHE A 291 32.41 -3.66 -10.18
CA PHE A 291 30.99 -3.56 -10.50
C PHE A 291 30.64 -2.19 -11.07
N ASP A 292 29.98 -2.16 -12.22
CA ASP A 292 29.56 -0.93 -12.91
C ASP A 292 28.29 -0.35 -12.28
N ILE A 293 28.46 0.38 -11.16
CA ILE A 293 27.36 1.03 -10.43
C ILE A 293 26.66 2.06 -11.32
N GLU A 294 27.42 2.79 -12.14
CA GLU A 294 26.87 3.83 -13.04
C GLU A 294 25.88 3.24 -14.04
N LYS A 295 26.18 2.08 -14.59
CA LYS A 295 25.29 1.38 -15.51
C LYS A 295 24.08 0.76 -14.83
N HIS A 296 24.28 0.19 -13.64
CA HIS A 296 23.29 -0.73 -13.05
C HIS A 296 22.46 -0.13 -11.92
N PHE A 297 22.93 0.94 -11.24
CA PHE A 297 22.24 1.53 -10.09
C PHE A 297 22.15 3.06 -10.12
N ASN A 298 22.56 3.71 -11.22
CA ASN A 298 22.43 5.15 -11.39
C ASN A 298 21.34 5.50 -12.43
N PRO A 299 20.05 5.61 -12.03
CA PRO A 299 18.98 5.99 -12.95
C PRO A 299 19.08 7.46 -13.38
N ALA A 300 18.50 7.79 -14.55
CA ALA A 300 18.46 9.16 -15.05
C ALA A 300 17.53 10.09 -14.25
N TYR A 301 16.55 9.55 -13.52
CA TYR A 301 15.65 10.33 -12.68
C TYR A 301 16.30 10.72 -11.35
N ARG A 302 15.80 11.77 -10.68
CA ARG A 302 16.31 12.18 -9.38
C ARG A 302 15.89 11.21 -8.27
N PRO A 303 16.66 11.10 -7.16
CA PRO A 303 16.24 10.34 -5.99
C PRO A 303 14.81 10.73 -5.57
N TRP A 304 14.03 9.77 -5.09
CA TRP A 304 12.62 9.91 -4.72
C TRP A 304 11.64 10.40 -5.81
N GLN A 305 12.07 10.60 -7.03
CA GLN A 305 11.14 10.73 -8.17
C GLN A 305 10.50 9.38 -8.52
N GLN A 306 11.19 8.29 -8.20
CA GLN A 306 10.65 6.94 -8.05
C GLN A 306 11.11 6.38 -6.71
N ARG A 307 10.54 5.25 -6.26
CA ARG A 307 10.91 4.68 -4.98
C ARG A 307 12.38 4.25 -4.94
N ILE A 308 13.02 4.50 -3.81
CA ILE A 308 14.32 3.92 -3.48
C ILE A 308 14.06 2.56 -2.83
N ALA A 309 14.71 1.50 -3.30
CA ALA A 309 14.57 0.16 -2.73
C ALA A 309 15.46 0.01 -1.49
N LEU A 310 14.88 -0.39 -0.36
CA LEU A 310 15.60 -0.66 0.87
C LEU A 310 16.01 -2.14 0.94
N LEU A 311 17.31 -2.39 1.14
CA LEU A 311 17.90 -3.72 1.22
C LEU A 311 18.33 -4.03 2.66
N PRO A 312 17.63 -4.89 3.41
CA PRO A 312 18.02 -5.24 4.76
C PRO A 312 19.37 -5.95 4.76
N ASP A 313 20.32 -5.41 5.55
CA ASP A 313 21.70 -5.85 5.64
C ASP A 313 22.43 -5.94 4.27
N GLY A 314 21.89 -5.29 3.22
CA GLY A 314 22.46 -5.32 1.88
C GLY A 314 22.38 -6.70 1.21
N ASP A 315 21.40 -7.51 1.51
CA ASP A 315 21.27 -8.92 1.10
C ASP A 315 21.38 -9.14 -0.42
N MET A 316 20.77 -8.26 -1.24
CA MET A 316 20.90 -8.32 -2.69
C MET A 316 22.35 -8.04 -3.14
N PHE A 317 23.01 -7.06 -2.52
CA PHE A 317 24.41 -6.75 -2.84
C PHE A 317 25.34 -7.92 -2.42
N ALA A 318 25.06 -8.55 -1.28
CA ALA A 318 25.77 -9.74 -0.86
C ALA A 318 25.61 -10.89 -1.86
N SER A 319 24.41 -11.12 -2.38
CA SER A 319 24.16 -12.15 -3.41
C SER A 319 24.93 -11.85 -4.70
N ILE A 320 25.08 -10.58 -5.10
CA ILE A 320 25.90 -10.16 -6.24
C ILE A 320 27.39 -10.40 -5.95
N LYS A 321 27.86 -9.99 -4.78
CA LYS A 321 29.28 -10.15 -4.36
C LYS A 321 29.69 -11.60 -4.26
N GLU A 322 28.78 -12.49 -3.87
CA GLU A 322 28.98 -13.94 -3.82
C GLU A 322 28.88 -14.62 -5.20
N GLY A 323 28.55 -13.89 -6.26
CA GLY A 323 28.35 -14.44 -7.61
C GLY A 323 27.08 -15.28 -7.78
N LYS A 324 26.17 -15.28 -6.81
CA LYS A 324 24.89 -15.98 -6.85
C LYS A 324 23.82 -15.21 -7.62
N ALA A 325 23.98 -13.87 -7.73
CA ALA A 325 23.13 -13.03 -8.51
C ALA A 325 23.93 -12.09 -9.42
N SER A 326 23.31 -11.64 -10.49
CA SER A 326 23.87 -10.63 -11.40
C SER A 326 22.81 -9.62 -11.82
N VAL A 327 23.27 -8.46 -12.33
CA VAL A 327 22.38 -7.41 -12.85
C VAL A 327 22.71 -7.17 -14.32
N VAL A 328 21.68 -7.22 -15.16
CA VAL A 328 21.77 -6.88 -16.59
C VAL A 328 20.84 -5.69 -16.84
N THR A 329 21.41 -4.62 -17.41
CA THR A 329 20.66 -3.42 -17.80
C THR A 329 20.61 -3.35 -19.31
N ASP A 330 19.48 -3.81 -19.88
CA ASP A 330 19.23 -3.84 -21.32
C ASP A 330 17.73 -3.96 -21.62
N THR A 331 17.36 -3.85 -22.89
CA THR A 331 16.00 -4.00 -23.38
C THR A 331 15.79 -5.42 -23.94
N ILE A 332 14.64 -6.01 -23.65
CA ILE A 332 14.24 -7.31 -24.19
C ILE A 332 13.90 -7.15 -25.67
N GLU A 333 14.60 -7.91 -26.54
CA GLU A 333 14.25 -8.03 -27.94
C GLU A 333 13.12 -9.07 -28.12
N THR A 334 13.34 -10.29 -27.60
CA THR A 334 12.35 -11.38 -27.71
C THR A 334 12.66 -12.50 -26.69
N PHE A 335 11.66 -13.25 -26.31
CA PHE A 335 11.84 -14.50 -25.60
C PHE A 335 12.26 -15.59 -26.62
N THR A 336 13.13 -16.51 -26.17
CA THR A 336 13.56 -17.69 -26.91
C THR A 336 13.00 -18.95 -26.25
N GLU A 337 13.29 -20.14 -26.79
CA GLU A 337 12.87 -21.41 -26.17
C GLU A 337 13.52 -21.63 -24.79
N THR A 338 14.71 -21.08 -24.58
CA THR A 338 15.59 -21.32 -23.41
C THR A 338 15.90 -20.08 -22.60
N GLY A 339 15.27 -18.93 -22.90
CA GLY A 339 15.55 -17.71 -22.15
C GLY A 339 15.09 -16.42 -22.84
N ILE A 340 15.92 -15.37 -22.75
CA ILE A 340 15.59 -14.03 -23.25
C ILE A 340 16.75 -13.49 -24.07
N ARG A 341 16.47 -13.09 -25.34
CA ARG A 341 17.42 -12.33 -26.15
C ARG A 341 17.23 -10.85 -25.91
N LEU A 342 18.34 -10.16 -25.70
CA LEU A 342 18.43 -8.73 -25.46
C LEU A 342 18.72 -7.94 -26.73
N ALA A 343 18.46 -6.64 -26.72
CA ALA A 343 18.73 -5.74 -27.84
C ALA A 343 20.23 -5.63 -28.16
N SER A 344 21.11 -5.86 -27.18
CA SER A 344 22.57 -5.99 -27.40
C SER A 344 22.95 -7.23 -28.21
N GLY A 345 22.06 -8.19 -28.40
CA GLY A 345 22.31 -9.49 -28.98
C GLY A 345 22.74 -10.58 -27.99
N GLU A 346 22.92 -10.23 -26.71
CA GLU A 346 23.17 -11.18 -25.63
C GLU A 346 21.92 -12.04 -25.40
N GLU A 347 22.11 -13.30 -25.03
CA GLU A 347 21.03 -14.22 -24.67
C GLU A 347 21.20 -14.65 -23.22
N LEU A 348 20.18 -14.39 -22.37
CA LEU A 348 20.11 -14.83 -21.00
C LEU A 348 19.39 -16.18 -20.93
N GLU A 349 20.10 -17.21 -20.53
CA GLU A 349 19.52 -18.52 -20.28
C GLU A 349 18.67 -18.49 -19.02
N ALA A 350 17.50 -19.14 -19.04
CA ALA A 350 16.60 -19.24 -17.90
C ALA A 350 15.86 -20.58 -17.90
N ASP A 351 15.71 -21.17 -16.72
CA ASP A 351 14.73 -22.23 -16.46
C ASP A 351 13.39 -21.64 -16.02
N ILE A 352 13.44 -20.47 -15.31
CA ILE A 352 12.30 -19.77 -14.74
C ILE A 352 12.43 -18.28 -15.05
N ILE A 353 11.34 -17.65 -15.47
CA ILE A 353 11.27 -16.19 -15.63
C ILE A 353 10.23 -15.63 -14.66
N VAL A 354 10.63 -14.62 -13.87
CA VAL A 354 9.76 -13.89 -12.94
C VAL A 354 9.53 -12.49 -13.47
N THR A 355 8.27 -12.12 -13.75
CA THR A 355 7.91 -10.79 -14.25
C THR A 355 7.57 -9.86 -13.08
N ALA A 356 8.60 -9.31 -12.41
CA ALA A 356 8.46 -8.32 -11.35
C ALA A 356 8.22 -6.91 -11.93
N THR A 357 7.28 -6.80 -12.88
CA THR A 357 7.08 -5.66 -13.76
C THR A 357 6.10 -4.62 -13.23
N GLY A 358 5.63 -4.80 -11.99
CA GLY A 358 4.80 -3.84 -11.26
C GLY A 358 3.33 -4.22 -11.19
N PHE A 359 2.52 -3.23 -10.76
CA PHE A 359 1.11 -3.42 -10.45
C PHE A 359 0.21 -2.64 -11.40
N ASN A 360 -1.04 -3.08 -11.53
CA ASN A 360 -2.14 -2.23 -11.92
C ASN A 360 -2.74 -1.57 -10.68
N LEU A 361 -3.23 -0.34 -10.85
CA LEU A 361 -3.96 0.36 -9.79
C LEU A 361 -5.45 0.35 -10.09
N SER A 362 -6.25 0.32 -9.05
CA SER A 362 -7.69 0.49 -9.12
C SER A 362 -8.13 1.67 -8.25
N CYS A 363 -9.09 2.42 -8.76
CA CYS A 363 -9.75 3.47 -8.00
C CYS A 363 -10.87 2.81 -7.18
N PHE A 364 -10.75 2.86 -5.85
CA PHE A 364 -11.74 2.30 -4.92
C PHE A 364 -12.12 0.82 -5.18
N GLY A 365 -11.15 -0.01 -5.59
CA GLY A 365 -11.36 -1.44 -5.80
C GLY A 365 -12.17 -1.81 -7.04
N ASP A 366 -12.30 -0.88 -8.00
CA ASP A 366 -13.17 -1.00 -9.18
C ASP A 366 -14.66 -1.27 -8.82
N VAL A 367 -15.10 -0.78 -7.66
CA VAL A 367 -16.49 -0.84 -7.21
C VAL A 367 -17.33 0.18 -7.98
N ASP A 368 -18.53 -0.19 -8.38
CA ASP A 368 -19.49 0.70 -9.02
C ASP A 368 -20.16 1.60 -7.97
N PHE A 369 -20.12 2.92 -8.19
CA PHE A 369 -20.73 3.90 -7.29
C PHE A 369 -21.87 4.66 -7.99
N THR A 370 -22.98 4.84 -7.28
CA THR A 370 -24.06 5.75 -7.69
C THR A 370 -24.45 6.66 -6.54
N VAL A 371 -24.83 7.90 -6.88
CA VAL A 371 -25.42 8.88 -5.95
C VAL A 371 -26.76 9.31 -6.51
N ASP A 372 -27.86 9.04 -5.79
CA ASP A 372 -29.23 9.32 -6.20
C ASP A 372 -29.58 8.78 -7.61
N GLY A 373 -29.03 7.60 -7.93
CA GLY A 373 -29.23 6.90 -9.20
C GLY A 373 -28.27 7.30 -10.32
N GLU A 374 -27.44 8.33 -10.13
CA GLU A 374 -26.46 8.79 -11.13
C GLU A 374 -25.08 8.14 -10.87
N PRO A 375 -24.47 7.54 -11.90
CA PRO A 375 -23.11 6.97 -11.77
C PRO A 375 -22.05 8.00 -11.40
N VAL A 376 -21.09 7.61 -10.56
CA VAL A 376 -19.97 8.47 -10.18
C VAL A 376 -18.74 8.14 -11.02
N ASP A 377 -18.32 9.08 -11.84
CA ASP A 377 -17.04 9.01 -12.56
C ASP A 377 -15.94 9.70 -11.71
N PHE A 378 -15.17 8.91 -10.98
CA PHE A 378 -14.10 9.44 -10.14
C PHE A 378 -13.00 10.15 -10.93
N SER A 379 -12.78 9.80 -12.20
CA SER A 379 -11.76 10.45 -13.05
C SER A 379 -12.04 11.93 -13.31
N GLN A 380 -13.28 12.38 -13.05
CA GLN A 380 -13.73 13.76 -13.19
C GLN A 380 -13.98 14.45 -11.84
N ARG A 381 -13.68 13.78 -10.72
CA ARG A 381 -13.93 14.30 -9.37
C ARG A 381 -12.66 14.72 -8.68
N VAL A 382 -12.73 15.83 -7.95
CA VAL A 382 -11.64 16.33 -7.12
C VAL A 382 -11.73 15.75 -5.70
N THR A 383 -10.59 15.53 -5.08
CA THR A 383 -10.52 15.08 -3.69
C THR A 383 -10.53 16.25 -2.72
N TRP A 384 -11.21 16.08 -1.59
CA TRP A 384 -11.10 16.95 -0.43
C TRP A 384 -10.01 16.37 0.51
N ARG A 385 -8.88 17.08 0.66
CA ARG A 385 -7.70 16.71 1.46
C ARG A 385 -7.14 15.31 1.16
N GLY A 386 -7.46 14.71 -0.01
CA GLY A 386 -7.11 13.31 -0.32
C GLY A 386 -7.82 12.29 0.58
N ILE A 387 -9.00 12.60 1.12
CA ILE A 387 -9.72 11.78 2.11
C ILE A 387 -11.18 11.57 1.73
N MET A 388 -11.82 12.54 1.11
CA MET A 388 -13.18 12.44 0.58
C MET A 388 -13.23 12.92 -0.87
N ILE A 389 -14.33 12.66 -1.56
CA ILE A 389 -14.50 12.99 -2.98
C ILE A 389 -15.64 14.01 -3.14
N ASP A 390 -15.42 15.05 -3.94
CA ASP A 390 -16.42 16.07 -4.30
C ASP A 390 -17.72 15.43 -4.80
N GLY A 391 -18.85 15.83 -4.21
CA GLY A 391 -20.18 15.37 -4.57
C GLY A 391 -20.50 13.92 -4.15
N VAL A 392 -19.66 13.26 -3.36
CA VAL A 392 -19.90 11.90 -2.83
C VAL A 392 -20.17 11.99 -1.34
N PRO A 393 -21.42 11.77 -0.88
CA PRO A 393 -21.77 11.92 0.52
C PRO A 393 -21.25 10.77 1.40
N ASN A 394 -20.93 11.06 2.66
CA ASN A 394 -20.61 10.07 3.70
C ASN A 394 -19.63 8.97 3.25
N MET A 395 -18.63 9.33 2.45
CA MET A 395 -17.59 8.42 2.03
C MET A 395 -16.20 9.02 2.32
N ALA A 396 -15.42 8.32 3.12
CA ALA A 396 -13.99 8.59 3.27
C ALA A 396 -13.16 7.45 2.67
N PHE A 397 -11.91 7.74 2.29
CA PHE A 397 -10.99 6.71 1.81
C PHE A 397 -9.60 6.89 2.40
N VAL A 398 -8.88 5.80 2.50
CA VAL A 398 -7.49 5.81 2.93
C VAL A 398 -6.58 5.63 1.72
N PHE A 399 -5.77 6.64 1.48
CA PHE A 399 -4.62 6.60 0.60
C PHE A 399 -3.40 7.06 1.42
N GLY A 400 -2.36 6.21 1.50
CA GLY A 400 -1.15 6.53 2.26
C GLY A 400 -0.22 7.49 1.51
N TYR A 401 1.04 7.49 1.89
CA TYR A 401 2.06 8.29 1.21
C TYR A 401 2.75 7.52 0.09
N PHE A 402 3.19 8.22 -0.93
CA PHE A 402 4.02 7.62 -1.98
C PHE A 402 5.45 7.33 -1.50
N ARG A 403 6.00 8.18 -0.65
CA ARG A 403 7.38 8.09 -0.19
C ARG A 403 7.47 7.58 1.24
N HIS A 404 6.66 8.10 2.16
CA HIS A 404 6.61 7.68 3.55
C HIS A 404 5.83 6.38 3.76
N SER A 405 5.92 5.83 4.97
CA SER A 405 5.13 4.66 5.37
C SER A 405 3.62 4.93 5.31
N TRP A 406 2.89 3.94 4.84
CA TRP A 406 1.45 4.03 4.58
C TRP A 406 0.63 4.41 5.80
N THR A 407 0.93 3.81 6.94
CA THR A 407 0.17 3.97 8.19
C THR A 407 0.33 5.34 8.83
N LEU A 408 1.44 6.05 8.56
CA LEU A 408 1.57 7.45 9.01
C LEU A 408 0.40 8.32 8.54
N ARG A 409 -0.07 8.11 7.31
CA ARG A 409 -1.24 8.83 6.80
C ARG A 409 -2.55 8.17 7.20
N ALA A 410 -2.59 6.84 7.25
CA ALA A 410 -3.79 6.11 7.68
C ALA A 410 -4.23 6.52 9.10
N ASP A 411 -3.28 6.69 10.03
CA ASP A 411 -3.56 7.20 11.39
C ASP A 411 -4.14 8.63 11.35
N LEU A 412 -3.54 9.55 10.57
CA LEU A 412 -4.03 10.92 10.44
C LEU A 412 -5.42 10.99 9.80
N ILE A 413 -5.68 10.16 8.81
CA ILE A 413 -7.01 10.05 8.17
C ILE A 413 -8.02 9.52 9.18
N SER A 414 -7.67 8.51 9.96
CA SER A 414 -8.55 7.93 10.96
C SER A 414 -8.91 8.92 12.07
N ASP A 415 -7.93 9.72 12.53
CA ASP A 415 -8.17 10.83 13.45
C ASP A 415 -9.15 11.86 12.84
N LEU A 416 -8.95 12.24 11.58
CA LEU A 416 -9.82 13.22 10.93
C LEU A 416 -11.23 12.66 10.68
N VAL A 417 -11.37 11.41 10.25
CA VAL A 417 -12.69 10.75 10.08
C VAL A 417 -13.40 10.65 11.42
N SER A 418 -12.69 10.31 12.51
CA SER A 418 -13.28 10.30 13.86
C SER A 418 -13.79 11.68 14.27
N ARG A 419 -13.01 12.74 14.02
CA ARG A 419 -13.46 14.12 14.25
C ARG A 419 -14.67 14.48 13.40
N LEU A 420 -14.68 14.08 12.12
CA LEU A 420 -15.79 14.33 11.21
C LEU A 420 -17.08 13.67 11.68
N LEU A 421 -17.02 12.41 12.08
CA LEU A 421 -18.17 11.68 12.62
C LEU A 421 -18.70 12.31 13.90
N THR A 422 -17.83 12.73 14.83
CA THR A 422 -18.20 13.47 16.04
C THR A 422 -18.86 14.80 15.69
N HIS A 423 -18.29 15.54 14.73
CA HIS A 423 -18.83 16.83 14.30
C HIS A 423 -20.22 16.70 13.63
N MET A 424 -20.45 15.62 12.86
CA MET A 424 -21.79 15.30 12.33
C MET A 424 -22.80 15.09 13.45
N ASP A 425 -22.42 14.33 14.51
CA ASP A 425 -23.29 14.11 15.68
C ASP A 425 -23.65 15.43 16.39
N GLU A 426 -22.65 16.27 16.64
CA GLU A 426 -22.85 17.58 17.29
C GLU A 426 -23.78 18.50 16.50
N LYS A 427 -23.72 18.41 15.16
CA LYS A 427 -24.64 19.15 14.28
C LYS A 427 -26.01 18.49 14.12
N GLY A 428 -26.18 17.24 14.54
CA GLY A 428 -27.35 16.43 14.22
C GLY A 428 -27.50 16.16 12.73
N ALA A 429 -26.39 16.19 11.99
CA ALA A 429 -26.35 15.98 10.54
C ALA A 429 -26.31 14.48 10.22
N ARG A 430 -27.15 14.07 9.26
CA ARG A 430 -27.17 12.68 8.77
C ARG A 430 -26.23 12.47 7.58
N SER A 431 -25.84 13.56 6.90
CA SER A 431 -24.88 13.46 5.82
C SER A 431 -23.88 14.62 5.79
N VAL A 432 -22.70 14.34 5.24
CA VAL A 432 -21.66 15.31 4.94
C VAL A 432 -21.17 15.07 3.51
N THR A 433 -21.11 16.13 2.70
CA THR A 433 -20.69 16.05 1.30
C THR A 433 -19.67 17.15 1.01
N PRO A 434 -18.44 16.77 0.59
CA PRO A 434 -17.51 17.76 0.04
C PRO A 434 -18.11 18.42 -1.19
N THR A 435 -17.96 19.74 -1.32
CA THR A 435 -18.51 20.49 -2.45
C THR A 435 -17.50 21.51 -2.95
N ALA A 436 -16.87 21.19 -4.07
CA ALA A 436 -15.94 22.06 -4.75
C ALA A 436 -16.68 23.17 -5.51
N GLY A 437 -16.11 24.37 -5.52
CA GLY A 437 -16.59 25.45 -6.38
C GLY A 437 -16.22 25.20 -7.85
N PRO A 438 -16.95 25.81 -8.79
CA PRO A 438 -16.69 25.63 -10.22
C PRO A 438 -15.37 26.23 -10.70
N ASP A 439 -14.70 26.99 -9.86
CA ASP A 439 -13.41 27.64 -10.08
C ASP A 439 -12.19 26.81 -9.61
N VAL A 440 -12.42 25.60 -9.11
CA VAL A 440 -11.33 24.65 -8.76
C VAL A 440 -10.80 24.03 -10.04
N GLU A 441 -9.53 24.28 -10.34
CA GLU A 441 -8.85 23.68 -11.49
C GLU A 441 -8.45 22.24 -11.19
N LEU A 442 -8.89 21.29 -12.03
CA LEU A 442 -8.56 19.88 -11.89
C LEU A 442 -7.13 19.61 -12.35
N ARG A 443 -6.37 18.88 -11.51
CA ARG A 443 -5.01 18.43 -11.78
C ARG A 443 -4.90 16.91 -11.63
N PRO A 444 -3.91 16.28 -12.25
CA PRO A 444 -3.63 14.86 -12.01
C PRO A 444 -3.52 14.56 -10.52
N TRP A 445 -3.98 13.36 -10.09
CA TRP A 445 -3.94 12.95 -8.70
C TRP A 445 -2.52 12.79 -8.13
N SER A 446 -1.52 12.56 -8.98
CA SER A 446 -0.10 12.57 -8.67
C SER A 446 0.62 13.51 -9.64
N ASP A 447 1.50 14.35 -9.11
CA ASP A 447 2.34 15.22 -9.92
C ASP A 447 3.48 14.40 -10.55
N PRO A 448 3.54 14.25 -11.90
CA PRO A 448 4.58 13.49 -12.57
C PRO A 448 6.00 14.04 -12.41
N GLU A 449 6.15 15.33 -12.14
CA GLU A 449 7.45 15.95 -11.88
C GLU A 449 8.01 15.53 -10.53
N ASN A 450 7.13 15.27 -9.57
CA ASN A 450 7.49 14.89 -8.21
C ASN A 450 7.58 13.39 -8.01
N PHE A 451 6.62 12.61 -8.57
CA PHE A 451 6.59 11.16 -8.38
C PHE A 451 5.99 10.45 -9.60
N ASN A 452 6.82 9.68 -10.34
CA ASN A 452 6.45 9.13 -11.64
C ASN A 452 6.77 7.64 -11.87
N PRO A 453 6.63 6.75 -10.89
CA PRO A 453 6.78 5.33 -11.19
C PRO A 453 5.74 4.87 -12.21
N GLY A 454 6.10 3.88 -13.02
CA GLY A 454 5.30 3.46 -14.17
C GLY A 454 3.84 3.07 -13.80
N TYR A 455 3.62 2.45 -12.64
CA TYR A 455 2.28 2.07 -12.19
C TYR A 455 1.38 3.27 -11.87
N VAL A 456 1.97 4.36 -11.34
CA VAL A 456 1.27 5.63 -11.09
C VAL A 456 0.93 6.31 -12.42
N MET A 457 1.91 6.37 -13.34
CA MET A 457 1.68 7.03 -14.63
C MET A 457 0.59 6.34 -15.46
N ARG A 458 0.53 5.00 -15.46
CA ARG A 458 -0.52 4.25 -16.15
C ARG A 458 -1.93 4.45 -15.59
N SER A 459 -2.05 4.92 -14.34
CA SER A 459 -3.33 5.09 -13.66
C SER A 459 -3.93 6.50 -13.76
N GLN A 460 -3.19 7.48 -14.28
CA GLN A 460 -3.55 8.91 -14.25
C GLN A 460 -4.97 9.22 -14.76
N ASP A 461 -5.41 8.52 -15.80
CA ASP A 461 -6.72 8.78 -16.43
C ASP A 461 -7.88 8.12 -15.68
N ARG A 462 -7.60 7.15 -14.80
CA ARG A 462 -8.63 6.39 -14.07
C ARG A 462 -8.81 6.81 -12.62
N MET A 463 -7.82 7.49 -12.06
CA MET A 463 -7.85 7.94 -10.66
C MET A 463 -8.55 9.29 -10.54
N PHE A 464 -9.05 9.56 -9.35
CA PHE A 464 -9.59 10.87 -8.99
C PHE A 464 -8.57 12.00 -9.24
N LYS A 465 -9.02 13.23 -9.23
CA LYS A 465 -8.18 14.42 -9.44
C LYS A 465 -7.89 15.14 -8.13
N GLN A 466 -6.87 15.97 -8.13
CA GLN A 466 -6.67 16.99 -7.11
C GLN A 466 -6.99 18.36 -7.70
N GLY A 467 -7.20 19.33 -6.83
CA GLY A 467 -7.38 20.73 -7.21
C GLY A 467 -6.07 21.52 -7.23
N ASP A 468 -6.17 22.78 -7.55
CA ASP A 468 -5.07 23.74 -7.59
C ASP A 468 -4.74 24.36 -6.21
N ARG A 469 -5.62 24.20 -5.21
CA ARG A 469 -5.51 24.79 -3.88
C ARG A 469 -6.19 23.97 -2.79
N ALA A 470 -5.78 24.18 -1.53
CA ALA A 470 -6.44 23.62 -0.36
C ALA A 470 -7.93 24.09 -0.27
N PRO A 471 -8.84 23.22 0.23
CA PRO A 471 -8.62 21.86 0.72
C PRO A 471 -8.66 20.78 -0.38
N TRP A 472 -8.63 21.15 -1.64
CA TRP A 472 -8.81 20.28 -2.80
C TRP A 472 -7.52 19.63 -3.30
N THR A 473 -6.39 19.90 -2.64
CA THR A 473 -5.11 19.27 -2.95
C THR A 473 -4.98 17.92 -2.25
N HIS A 474 -4.27 17.01 -2.91
CA HIS A 474 -3.83 15.75 -2.32
C HIS A 474 -2.36 15.92 -1.94
N MET A 475 -2.09 16.10 -0.66
CA MET A 475 -0.73 16.24 -0.17
C MET A 475 -0.07 14.88 0.02
N HIS A 476 1.27 14.85 -0.12
CA HIS A 476 2.04 13.62 -0.03
C HIS A 476 3.20 13.70 0.97
N GLU A 477 3.22 14.74 1.81
CA GLU A 477 4.32 15.00 2.73
C GLU A 477 3.85 14.93 4.19
N PHE A 478 4.32 13.92 4.91
CA PHE A 478 3.96 13.72 6.32
C PHE A 478 4.37 14.89 7.21
N ALA A 479 5.54 15.50 6.95
CA ALA A 479 6.04 16.64 7.71
C ALA A 479 5.04 17.81 7.79
N GLU A 480 4.23 18.00 6.75
CA GLU A 480 3.21 19.04 6.67
C GLU A 480 1.84 18.52 7.13
N GLU A 481 1.41 17.34 6.63
CA GLU A 481 0.07 16.79 6.93
C GLU A 481 -0.13 16.48 8.42
N ARG A 482 0.91 16.10 9.15
CA ARG A 482 0.84 15.89 10.62
C ARG A 482 0.40 17.12 11.41
N HIS A 483 0.49 18.30 10.80
CA HIS A 483 0.06 19.58 11.39
C HIS A 483 -1.24 20.09 10.77
N THR A 484 -1.43 19.93 9.47
CA THR A 484 -2.56 20.50 8.73
C THR A 484 -3.83 19.65 8.83
N LEU A 485 -3.75 18.32 8.89
CA LEU A 485 -4.93 17.46 9.05
C LEU A 485 -5.56 17.57 10.45
N PRO A 486 -4.79 17.53 11.56
CA PRO A 486 -5.37 17.76 12.89
C PRO A 486 -5.98 19.15 13.06
N ALA A 487 -5.45 20.16 12.36
CA ALA A 487 -5.94 21.54 12.39
C ALA A 487 -7.02 21.85 11.35
N ALA A 488 -7.49 20.84 10.57
CA ALA A 488 -8.48 21.04 9.55
C ALA A 488 -9.78 21.62 10.14
N ASP A 489 -10.22 22.76 9.58
CA ASP A 489 -11.52 23.34 9.87
C ASP A 489 -12.59 22.54 9.13
N LEU A 490 -13.55 21.99 9.84
CA LEU A 490 -14.67 21.23 9.29
C LEU A 490 -15.88 22.13 8.93
N ASP A 491 -15.79 23.42 9.24
CA ASP A 491 -16.82 24.45 8.95
C ASP A 491 -16.35 25.53 7.98
N ASP A 492 -15.27 25.29 7.22
CA ASP A 492 -14.71 26.24 6.24
C ASP A 492 -15.59 26.45 4.99
N GLY A 493 -16.76 25.79 4.93
CA GLY A 493 -17.72 25.85 3.84
C GLY A 493 -17.44 24.91 2.68
N SER A 494 -16.35 24.12 2.73
CA SER A 494 -16.04 23.09 1.75
C SER A 494 -16.85 21.79 1.97
N LEU A 495 -17.41 21.60 3.17
CA LEU A 495 -18.26 20.49 3.56
C LEU A 495 -19.70 20.97 3.74
N LYS A 496 -20.67 20.30 3.12
CA LYS A 496 -22.10 20.53 3.31
C LYS A 496 -22.67 19.44 4.21
N TYR A 497 -23.30 19.86 5.30
CA TYR A 497 -23.98 19.00 6.26
C TYR A 497 -25.50 19.06 6.04
N SER A 498 -26.19 17.90 6.10
CA SER A 498 -27.65 17.82 6.01
C SER A 498 -28.23 16.69 6.88
#